data_028e624d71a90c25fc02b650befd9db7
#
_entry.id   028e624d71a90c25fc02b650befd9db7
#
_cell.length_a   1.000
_cell.length_b   1.000
_cell.length_c   1.000
_cell.angle_alpha   90.00
_cell.angle_beta   90.00
_cell.angle_gamma   90.00
#
_symmetry.space_group_name_H-M   'P 1'
#
loop_
_entity.id
_entity.type
_entity.pdbx_description
1 polymer ?
#
loop_
_entity_poly.entity_id
_entity_poly.type
_entity_poly.pdbx_seq_one_letter_code
_entity_poly.pdbx_strand_id
1 'polypeptide(L)'
;YWADTKKAEKDRRKKMVRDLETIIYDYPDDIEAKAFLAVWLWQSAYKGLSISSHMTVNLLIQDVLDVEPMHPCHHFRIHLWDNEKPERALASAARCGQSSPGVAHMWHMPGHTYSKLKRYQDAAWQQEASARVDHAHMMRDRVMPDQIHNFAHNNEWLTRNLNYLGRVNDAAALAKNMIELPRHPKNNTLAKPGSPI
;
A
#
# COMPACT_ATOMS: atom_id res chain seq x y z
N TYR A 1 -8.18 -12.65 18.41
CA TYR A 1 -8.31 -13.40 17.13
C TYR A 1 -7.04 -14.19 16.80
N TRP A 2 -5.88 -13.56 16.80
CA TRP A 2 -4.63 -14.18 16.36
C TRP A 2 -4.04 -15.17 17.37
N ALA A 3 -4.32 -14.99 18.64
CA ALA A 3 -3.89 -15.90 19.70
C ALA A 3 -4.67 -17.23 19.73
N ASP A 4 -5.85 -17.29 19.09
CA ASP A 4 -6.65 -18.52 19.03
C ASP A 4 -6.19 -19.40 17.87
N THR A 5 -5.06 -20.07 18.05
CA THR A 5 -4.47 -20.97 17.03
C THR A 5 -5.26 -22.27 16.84
N LYS A 6 -6.24 -22.56 17.69
CA LYS A 6 -7.11 -23.76 17.57
C LYS A 6 -8.15 -23.60 16.47
N LYS A 7 -8.51 -22.37 16.11
CA LYS A 7 -9.45 -22.10 15.02
C LYS A 7 -8.71 -21.86 13.71
N ALA A 8 -9.30 -22.32 12.61
CA ALA A 8 -8.79 -22.04 11.26
C ALA A 8 -8.74 -20.53 11.01
N GLU A 9 -7.73 -20.05 10.27
CA GLU A 9 -7.56 -18.63 9.96
C GLU A 9 -8.82 -18.04 9.32
N LYS A 10 -9.44 -18.79 8.40
CA LYS A 10 -10.69 -18.39 7.72
C LYS A 10 -11.83 -18.08 8.70
N ASP A 11 -11.99 -18.89 9.75
CA ASP A 11 -13.07 -18.71 10.73
C ASP A 11 -12.79 -17.53 11.66
N ARG A 12 -11.53 -17.31 12.01
CA ARG A 12 -11.11 -16.12 12.76
C ARG A 12 -11.38 -14.84 11.95
N ARG A 13 -11.10 -14.86 10.65
CA ARG A 13 -11.39 -13.73 9.75
C ARG A 13 -12.88 -13.45 9.63
N LYS A 14 -13.70 -14.47 9.44
CA LYS A 14 -15.16 -14.34 9.43
C LYS A 14 -15.70 -13.77 10.74
N LYS A 15 -15.14 -14.22 11.88
CA LYS A 15 -15.54 -13.68 13.17
C LYS A 15 -15.21 -12.19 13.28
N MET A 16 -14.01 -11.78 12.86
CA MET A 16 -13.59 -10.37 12.88
C MET A 16 -14.53 -9.49 12.05
N VAL A 17 -14.91 -9.96 10.84
CA VAL A 17 -15.89 -9.25 10.00
C VAL A 17 -17.20 -9.06 10.75
N ARG A 18 -17.78 -10.12 11.33
CA ARG A 18 -19.05 -10.03 12.10
C ARG A 18 -18.95 -9.10 13.31
N ASP A 19 -17.82 -9.12 14.02
CA ASP A 19 -17.65 -8.26 15.18
C ASP A 19 -17.56 -6.78 14.76
N LEU A 20 -16.89 -6.47 13.64
CA LEU A 20 -16.86 -5.13 13.07
C LEU A 20 -18.25 -4.67 12.59
N GLU A 21 -19.01 -5.58 11.94
CA GLU A 21 -20.39 -5.31 11.56
C GLU A 21 -21.27 -5.01 12.79
N THR A 22 -21.11 -5.77 13.87
CA THR A 22 -21.83 -5.51 15.13
C THR A 22 -21.50 -4.13 15.70
N ILE A 23 -20.22 -3.72 15.69
CA ILE A 23 -19.81 -2.39 16.13
C ILE A 23 -20.49 -1.31 15.28
N ILE A 24 -20.54 -1.49 13.95
CA ILE A 24 -21.17 -0.53 13.03
C ILE A 24 -22.69 -0.48 13.25
N TYR A 25 -23.35 -1.59 13.59
CA TYR A 25 -24.78 -1.60 13.91
C TYR A 25 -25.08 -0.84 15.21
N ASP A 26 -24.23 -1.00 16.23
CA ASP A 26 -24.39 -0.33 17.52
C ASP A 26 -23.93 1.15 17.47
N TYR A 27 -22.94 1.45 16.59
CA TYR A 27 -22.33 2.77 16.44
C TYR A 27 -22.21 3.13 14.95
N PRO A 28 -23.32 3.48 14.28
CA PRO A 28 -23.36 3.71 12.82
C PRO A 28 -22.51 4.89 12.33
N ASP A 29 -22.17 5.80 13.24
CA ASP A 29 -21.34 6.98 12.94
C ASP A 29 -19.82 6.73 13.16
N ASP A 30 -19.44 5.54 13.61
CA ASP A 30 -18.04 5.17 13.81
C ASP A 30 -17.36 4.93 12.45
N ILE A 31 -16.68 5.97 11.95
CA ILE A 31 -15.97 5.92 10.66
C ILE A 31 -14.75 5.01 10.70
N GLU A 32 -14.11 4.84 11.86
CA GLU A 32 -12.95 3.96 12.01
C GLU A 32 -13.37 2.49 11.90
N ALA A 33 -14.47 2.09 12.51
CA ALA A 33 -15.01 0.74 12.37
C ALA A 33 -15.36 0.43 10.90
N LYS A 34 -15.93 1.39 10.16
CA LYS A 34 -16.21 1.25 8.73
C LYS A 34 -14.92 1.10 7.91
N ALA A 35 -13.91 1.92 8.17
CA ALA A 35 -12.59 1.84 7.51
C ALA A 35 -11.91 0.51 7.80
N PHE A 36 -11.94 0.03 9.05
CA PHE A 36 -11.41 -1.28 9.44
C PHE A 36 -12.17 -2.42 8.77
N LEU A 37 -13.48 -2.37 8.66
CA LEU A 37 -14.26 -3.38 7.95
C LEU A 37 -13.86 -3.44 6.47
N ALA A 38 -13.72 -2.29 5.81
CA ALA A 38 -13.32 -2.22 4.41
C ALA A 38 -11.95 -2.88 4.15
N VAL A 39 -10.91 -2.55 4.94
CA VAL A 39 -9.59 -3.16 4.79
C VAL A 39 -9.60 -4.64 5.15
N TRP A 40 -10.40 -5.03 6.14
CA TRP A 40 -10.48 -6.42 6.58
C TRP A 40 -11.16 -7.33 5.56
N LEU A 41 -12.20 -6.84 4.90
CA LEU A 41 -12.84 -7.53 3.77
C LEU A 41 -11.85 -7.72 2.61
N TRP A 42 -11.12 -6.65 2.23
CA TRP A 42 -10.11 -6.72 1.20
C TRP A 42 -8.99 -7.72 1.55
N GLN A 43 -8.38 -7.61 2.74
CA GLN A 43 -7.32 -8.55 3.16
C GLN A 43 -7.80 -10.00 3.26
N SER A 44 -9.05 -10.20 3.63
CA SER A 44 -9.62 -11.55 3.75
C SER A 44 -9.82 -12.23 2.40
N ALA A 45 -9.95 -11.45 1.32
CA ALA A 45 -10.03 -11.98 -0.05
C ALA A 45 -8.78 -12.78 -0.43
N TYR A 46 -7.60 -12.32 -0.05
CA TYR A 46 -6.33 -13.05 -0.27
C TYR A 46 -6.21 -14.35 0.54
N LYS A 47 -7.12 -14.57 1.50
CA LYS A 47 -7.17 -15.77 2.35
C LYS A 47 -8.40 -16.64 2.04
N GLY A 48 -8.93 -16.51 0.84
CA GLY A 48 -10.02 -17.32 0.35
C GLY A 48 -11.42 -16.94 0.86
N LEU A 49 -11.59 -15.70 1.32
CA LEU A 49 -12.89 -15.09 1.63
C LEU A 49 -13.15 -13.98 0.62
N SER A 50 -13.54 -14.35 -0.60
CA SER A 50 -13.77 -13.39 -1.69
C SER A 50 -14.75 -12.28 -1.30
N ILE A 51 -14.48 -11.09 -1.78
CA ILE A 51 -15.42 -9.96 -1.70
C ILE A 51 -16.58 -10.27 -2.64
N SER A 52 -17.79 -10.32 -2.10
CA SER A 52 -19.00 -10.57 -2.90
C SER A 52 -19.40 -9.35 -3.76
N SER A 53 -19.06 -8.15 -3.30
CA SER A 53 -19.34 -6.90 -4.01
C SER A 53 -18.30 -5.83 -3.69
N HIS A 54 -17.45 -5.49 -4.65
CA HIS A 54 -16.52 -4.36 -4.56
C HIS A 54 -17.26 -3.02 -4.40
N MET A 55 -18.45 -2.90 -4.98
CA MET A 55 -19.28 -1.69 -4.83
C MET A 55 -19.73 -1.47 -3.38
N THR A 56 -20.12 -2.53 -2.66
CA THR A 56 -20.51 -2.42 -1.26
C THR A 56 -19.33 -1.97 -0.39
N VAL A 57 -18.15 -2.56 -0.58
CA VAL A 57 -16.93 -2.12 0.15
C VAL A 57 -16.56 -0.68 -0.21
N ASN A 58 -16.74 -0.28 -1.47
CA ASN A 58 -16.49 1.09 -1.90
C ASN A 58 -17.46 2.09 -1.24
N LEU A 59 -18.71 1.71 -1.00
CA LEU A 59 -19.67 2.56 -0.28
C LEU A 59 -19.26 2.77 1.18
N LEU A 60 -18.80 1.73 1.87
CA LEU A 60 -18.24 1.89 3.23
C LEU A 60 -17.08 2.91 3.26
N ILE A 61 -16.18 2.82 2.27
CA ILE A 61 -15.08 3.79 2.14
C ILE A 61 -15.62 5.18 1.82
N GLN A 62 -16.67 5.28 1.00
CA GLN A 62 -17.27 6.57 0.67
C GLN A 62 -17.88 7.24 1.91
N ASP A 63 -18.64 6.49 2.73
CA ASP A 63 -19.19 6.99 3.99
C ASP A 63 -18.10 7.61 4.89
N VAL A 64 -16.94 6.96 4.98
CA VAL A 64 -15.80 7.48 5.74
C VAL A 64 -15.28 8.79 5.13
N LEU A 65 -15.09 8.83 3.81
CA LEU A 65 -14.53 9.99 3.12
C LEU A 65 -15.50 11.17 3.01
N ASP A 66 -16.81 10.94 3.14
CA ASP A 66 -17.81 11.99 3.20
C ASP A 66 -17.75 12.74 4.55
N VAL A 67 -17.38 12.05 5.62
CA VAL A 67 -17.18 12.64 6.95
C VAL A 67 -15.78 13.23 7.09
N GLU A 68 -14.75 12.49 6.67
CA GLU A 68 -13.35 12.91 6.73
C GLU A 68 -12.68 12.78 5.35
N PRO A 69 -12.70 13.83 4.52
CA PRO A 69 -12.16 13.79 3.15
C PRO A 69 -10.66 13.50 3.03
N MET A 70 -9.91 13.56 4.12
CA MET A 70 -8.47 13.25 4.17
C MET A 70 -8.17 12.00 5.00
N HIS A 71 -9.16 11.16 5.26
CA HIS A 71 -8.96 9.91 5.97
C HIS A 71 -8.03 8.96 5.21
N PRO A 72 -7.11 8.24 5.89
CA PRO A 72 -6.18 7.31 5.26
C PRO A 72 -6.82 6.15 4.47
N CYS A 73 -8.12 5.92 4.59
CA CYS A 73 -8.83 4.88 3.85
C CYS A 73 -8.83 5.09 2.31
N HIS A 74 -8.34 6.22 1.80
CA HIS A 74 -7.96 6.35 0.39
C HIS A 74 -7.07 5.20 -0.09
N HIS A 75 -6.16 4.76 0.76
CA HIS A 75 -5.29 3.61 0.53
C HIS A 75 -6.10 2.32 0.28
N PHE A 76 -7.13 2.09 1.07
CA PHE A 76 -7.98 0.89 0.93
C PHE A 76 -8.80 0.92 -0.37
N ARG A 77 -9.25 2.09 -0.81
CA ARG A 77 -9.93 2.24 -2.11
C ARG A 77 -9.00 1.93 -3.28
N ILE A 78 -7.73 2.33 -3.19
CA ILE A 78 -6.75 1.99 -4.22
C ILE A 78 -6.62 0.47 -4.30
N HIS A 79 -6.37 -0.20 -3.19
CA HIS A 79 -6.27 -1.66 -3.17
C HIS A 79 -7.53 -2.37 -3.65
N LEU A 80 -8.70 -1.86 -3.31
CA LEU A 80 -9.98 -2.44 -3.73
C LEU A 80 -10.12 -2.49 -5.25
N TRP A 81 -9.70 -1.42 -5.93
CA TRP A 81 -9.88 -1.26 -7.37
C TRP A 81 -8.65 -1.55 -8.21
N ASP A 82 -7.49 -1.78 -7.60
CA ASP A 82 -6.19 -1.87 -8.26
C ASP A 82 -6.17 -2.86 -9.44
N ASN A 83 -6.79 -4.03 -9.29
CA ASN A 83 -6.75 -5.10 -10.29
C ASN A 83 -8.00 -5.17 -11.18
N GLU A 84 -9.06 -4.47 -10.85
CA GLU A 84 -10.33 -4.60 -11.54
C GLU A 84 -10.71 -3.34 -12.31
N LYS A 85 -10.72 -2.20 -11.64
CA LYS A 85 -11.17 -0.91 -12.17
C LYS A 85 -10.34 0.26 -11.60
N PRO A 86 -9.04 0.37 -11.96
CA PRO A 86 -8.14 1.35 -11.36
C PRO A 86 -8.62 2.80 -11.52
N GLU A 87 -9.40 3.11 -12.56
CA GLU A 87 -9.98 4.43 -12.76
C GLU A 87 -10.91 4.87 -11.62
N ARG A 88 -11.54 3.91 -10.90
CA ARG A 88 -12.40 4.20 -9.75
C ARG A 88 -11.63 4.66 -8.52
N ALA A 89 -10.32 4.40 -8.47
CA ALA A 89 -9.45 4.84 -7.40
C ALA A 89 -8.78 6.19 -7.67
N LEU A 90 -8.97 6.81 -8.84
CA LEU A 90 -8.20 7.99 -9.27
C LEU A 90 -8.33 9.17 -8.29
N ALA A 91 -9.53 9.46 -7.80
CA ALA A 91 -9.76 10.53 -6.82
C ALA A 91 -9.05 10.24 -5.48
N SER A 92 -9.00 8.97 -5.07
CA SER A 92 -8.26 8.54 -3.87
C SER A 92 -6.76 8.57 -4.10
N ALA A 93 -6.27 8.18 -5.28
CA ALA A 93 -4.87 8.27 -5.63
C ALA A 93 -4.32 9.71 -5.53
N ALA A 94 -5.13 10.70 -5.91
CA ALA A 94 -4.74 12.11 -5.81
C ALA A 94 -4.56 12.63 -4.36
N ARG A 95 -5.14 11.95 -3.37
CA ARG A 95 -5.15 12.39 -1.95
C ARG A 95 -4.37 11.47 -1.02
N CYS A 96 -4.14 10.22 -1.41
CA CYS A 96 -3.64 9.17 -0.54
C CYS A 96 -2.33 9.54 0.16
N GLY A 97 -1.31 10.01 -0.56
CA GLY A 97 -0.04 10.40 0.03
C GLY A 97 -0.19 11.56 1.01
N GLN A 98 -1.04 12.53 0.68
CA GLN A 98 -1.29 13.70 1.53
C GLN A 98 -2.08 13.37 2.79
N SER A 99 -2.91 12.31 2.77
CA SER A 99 -3.69 11.87 3.94
C SER A 99 -2.81 11.29 5.06
N SER A 100 -1.61 10.82 4.73
CA SER A 100 -0.61 10.35 5.71
C SER A 100 0.81 10.59 5.19
N PRO A 101 1.27 11.84 5.15
CA PRO A 101 2.48 12.23 4.41
C PRO A 101 3.78 11.61 4.94
N GLY A 102 3.81 11.22 6.21
CA GLY A 102 4.95 10.55 6.84
C GLY A 102 5.04 9.05 6.60
N VAL A 103 4.11 8.46 5.84
CA VAL A 103 4.05 7.03 5.54
C VAL A 103 4.36 6.79 4.07
N ALA A 104 5.53 6.25 3.77
CA ALA A 104 6.02 6.05 2.39
C ALA A 104 5.04 5.24 1.53
N HIS A 105 4.44 4.20 2.07
CA HIS A 105 3.49 3.35 1.37
C HIS A 105 2.22 4.11 0.91
N MET A 106 1.84 5.16 1.58
CA MET A 106 0.70 6.01 1.19
C MET A 106 1.00 6.82 -0.08
N TRP A 107 2.27 7.15 -0.34
CA TRP A 107 2.73 7.74 -1.61
C TRP A 107 2.94 6.69 -2.69
N HIS A 108 3.38 5.47 -2.31
CA HIS A 108 3.61 4.38 -3.26
C HIS A 108 2.31 3.92 -3.95
N MET A 109 1.24 3.71 -3.21
CA MET A 109 0.00 3.12 -3.73
C MET A 109 -0.69 3.93 -4.84
N PRO A 110 -0.74 5.27 -4.83
CA PRO A 110 -1.19 6.04 -5.99
C PRO A 110 -0.41 5.74 -7.27
N GLY A 111 0.88 5.45 -7.15
CA GLY A 111 1.73 5.07 -8.28
C GLY A 111 1.24 3.82 -9.01
N HIS A 112 0.64 2.86 -8.31
CA HIS A 112 -0.02 1.70 -8.93
C HIS A 112 -1.19 2.14 -9.81
N THR A 113 -2.11 2.94 -9.27
CA THR A 113 -3.27 3.46 -10.02
C THR A 113 -2.83 4.22 -11.27
N TYR A 114 -1.91 5.17 -11.12
CA TYR A 114 -1.44 5.97 -12.24
C TYR A 114 -0.71 5.14 -13.29
N SER A 115 0.13 4.19 -12.88
CA SER A 115 0.85 3.30 -13.80
C SER A 115 -0.12 2.43 -14.63
N LYS A 116 -1.15 1.86 -14.01
CA LYS A 116 -2.19 1.08 -14.70
C LYS A 116 -3.01 1.91 -15.68
N LEU A 117 -3.23 3.18 -15.37
CA LEU A 117 -3.87 4.15 -16.25
C LEU A 117 -2.91 4.75 -17.29
N LYS A 118 -1.67 4.24 -17.39
CA LYS A 118 -0.60 4.71 -18.31
C LYS A 118 -0.22 6.19 -18.08
N ARG A 119 -0.50 6.72 -16.91
CA ARG A 119 -0.09 8.05 -16.47
C ARG A 119 1.29 7.94 -15.79
N TYR A 120 2.29 7.53 -16.58
CA TYR A 120 3.60 7.16 -16.07
C TYR A 120 4.37 8.30 -15.41
N GLN A 121 4.14 9.55 -15.83
CA GLN A 121 4.75 10.73 -15.20
C GLN A 121 4.22 10.90 -13.77
N ASP A 122 2.91 10.81 -13.58
CA ASP A 122 2.30 10.89 -12.25
C ASP A 122 2.72 9.70 -11.38
N ALA A 123 2.79 8.50 -11.97
CA ALA A 123 3.26 7.31 -11.27
C ALA A 123 4.72 7.46 -10.79
N ALA A 124 5.63 7.92 -11.66
CA ALA A 124 7.02 8.15 -11.30
C ALA A 124 7.14 9.18 -10.17
N TRP A 125 6.37 10.28 -10.23
CA TRP A 125 6.36 11.30 -9.17
C TRP A 125 5.93 10.72 -7.82
N GLN A 126 4.89 9.89 -7.80
CA GLN A 126 4.41 9.25 -6.57
C GLN A 126 5.44 8.28 -5.97
N GLN A 127 6.10 7.49 -6.82
CA GLN A 127 7.15 6.58 -6.40
C GLN A 127 8.39 7.34 -5.87
N GLU A 128 8.75 8.45 -6.51
CA GLU A 128 9.82 9.29 -6.02
C GLU A 128 9.49 9.92 -4.66
N ALA A 129 8.26 10.41 -4.48
CA ALA A 129 7.81 10.92 -3.19
C ALA A 129 7.89 9.85 -2.09
N SER A 130 7.44 8.62 -2.38
CA SER A 130 7.56 7.48 -1.46
C SER A 130 9.02 7.18 -1.09
N ALA A 131 9.93 7.15 -2.07
CA ALA A 131 11.35 6.91 -1.83
C ALA A 131 11.98 7.98 -0.93
N ARG A 132 11.56 9.24 -1.07
CA ARG A 132 12.01 10.35 -0.21
C ARG A 132 11.54 10.20 1.24
N VAL A 133 10.32 9.73 1.45
CA VAL A 133 9.79 9.46 2.81
C VAL A 133 10.56 8.29 3.46
N ASP A 134 10.80 7.21 2.73
CA ASP A 134 11.63 6.10 3.21
C ASP A 134 13.06 6.56 3.54
N HIS A 135 13.67 7.39 2.68
CA HIS A 135 14.99 7.95 2.94
C HIS A 135 15.01 8.80 4.23
N ALA A 136 14.00 9.64 4.44
CA ALA A 136 13.90 10.42 5.68
C ALA A 136 13.77 9.52 6.92
N HIS A 137 13.03 8.40 6.81
CA HIS A 137 12.95 7.37 7.85
C HIS A 137 14.32 6.72 8.11
N MET A 138 15.06 6.35 7.05
CA MET A 138 16.42 5.79 7.19
C MET A 138 17.34 6.72 7.99
N MET A 139 17.31 8.01 7.68
CA MET A 139 18.15 9.00 8.35
C MET A 139 17.75 9.23 9.81
N ARG A 140 16.45 9.34 10.08
CA ARG A 140 15.91 9.58 11.43
C ARG A 140 16.15 8.38 12.36
N ASP A 141 15.85 7.18 11.89
CA ASP A 141 15.81 5.98 12.73
C ASP A 141 17.06 5.09 12.55
N ARG A 142 18.02 5.53 11.72
CA ARG A 142 19.30 4.87 11.45
C ARG A 142 19.14 3.42 10.97
N VAL A 143 18.16 3.19 10.11
CA VAL A 143 17.92 1.89 9.48
C VAL A 143 18.56 1.85 8.10
N MET A 144 18.95 0.64 7.68
CA MET A 144 19.56 0.44 6.36
C MET A 144 18.49 0.21 5.29
N PRO A 145 18.80 0.50 4.01
CA PRO A 145 17.85 0.32 2.91
C PRO A 145 17.23 -1.07 2.82
N ASP A 146 18.01 -2.12 3.09
CA ASP A 146 17.57 -3.52 3.06
C ASP A 146 16.73 -3.95 4.28
N GLN A 147 16.51 -3.06 5.23
CA GLN A 147 15.59 -3.24 6.35
C GLN A 147 14.20 -2.66 6.08
N ILE A 148 14.04 -1.92 4.97
CA ILE A 148 12.76 -1.28 4.57
C ILE A 148 12.27 -1.94 3.29
N HIS A 149 11.36 -2.91 3.43
CA HIS A 149 10.79 -3.62 2.28
C HIS A 149 10.17 -2.68 1.24
N ASN A 150 9.43 -1.67 1.69
CA ASN A 150 8.78 -0.73 0.79
C ASN A 150 9.77 0.05 -0.08
N PHE A 151 10.97 0.36 0.42
CA PHE A 151 11.96 1.13 -0.32
C PHE A 151 12.41 0.43 -1.61
N ALA A 152 12.75 -0.87 -1.51
CA ALA A 152 13.17 -1.66 -2.67
C ALA A 152 12.03 -1.82 -3.68
N HIS A 153 10.86 -2.24 -3.20
CA HIS A 153 9.66 -2.44 -4.00
C HIS A 153 9.23 -1.14 -4.71
N ASN A 154 9.28 -0.03 -4.00
CA ASN A 154 8.97 1.28 -4.54
C ASN A 154 9.93 1.70 -5.66
N ASN A 155 11.23 1.52 -5.46
CA ASN A 155 12.24 1.88 -6.49
C ASN A 155 12.18 0.96 -7.72
N GLU A 156 11.76 -0.30 -7.57
CA GLU A 156 11.43 -1.18 -8.71
C GLU A 156 10.32 -0.56 -9.56
N TRP A 157 9.25 -0.11 -8.93
CA TRP A 157 8.14 0.56 -9.63
C TRP A 157 8.57 1.89 -10.28
N LEU A 158 9.42 2.67 -9.60
CA LEU A 158 9.98 3.90 -10.16
C LEU A 158 10.81 3.59 -11.41
N THR A 159 11.71 2.61 -11.34
CA THR A 159 12.52 2.17 -12.49
C THR A 159 11.64 1.75 -13.67
N ARG A 160 10.58 1.00 -13.41
CA ARG A 160 9.62 0.58 -14.43
C ARG A 160 8.93 1.77 -15.09
N ASN A 161 8.44 2.72 -14.31
CA ASN A 161 7.77 3.91 -14.84
C ASN A 161 8.73 4.83 -15.62
N LEU A 162 9.99 4.97 -15.18
CA LEU A 162 11.03 5.70 -15.92
C LEU A 162 11.29 5.06 -17.30
N ASN A 163 11.32 3.73 -17.39
CA ASN A 163 11.44 3.03 -18.67
C ASN A 163 10.25 3.32 -19.60
N TYR A 164 9.02 3.31 -19.10
CA TYR A 164 7.84 3.66 -19.89
C TYR A 164 7.84 5.11 -20.39
N LEU A 165 8.52 6.00 -19.65
CA LEU A 165 8.73 7.40 -20.06
C LEU A 165 9.89 7.59 -21.05
N GLY A 166 10.60 6.52 -21.43
CA GLY A 166 11.80 6.61 -22.26
C GLY A 166 13.03 7.16 -21.53
N ARG A 167 12.96 7.34 -20.18
CA ARG A 167 14.05 7.82 -19.33
C ARG A 167 14.98 6.66 -18.94
N VAL A 168 15.51 5.96 -19.95
CA VAL A 168 16.26 4.72 -19.77
C VAL A 168 17.55 4.92 -18.95
N ASN A 169 18.24 6.04 -19.17
CA ASN A 169 19.47 6.35 -18.43
C ASN A 169 19.19 6.56 -16.93
N ASP A 170 18.09 7.24 -16.60
CA ASP A 170 17.68 7.46 -15.21
C ASP A 170 17.25 6.14 -14.56
N ALA A 171 16.53 5.29 -15.29
CA ALA A 171 16.15 3.96 -14.83
C ALA A 171 17.39 3.08 -14.56
N ALA A 172 18.38 3.09 -15.45
CA ALA A 172 19.61 2.34 -15.28
C ALA A 172 20.45 2.87 -14.11
N ALA A 173 20.54 4.18 -13.94
CA ALA A 173 21.25 4.80 -12.82
C ALA A 173 20.58 4.46 -11.48
N LEU A 174 19.25 4.48 -11.41
CA LEU A 174 18.49 4.10 -10.23
C LEU A 174 18.69 2.61 -9.89
N ALA A 175 18.57 1.73 -10.87
CA ALA A 175 18.78 0.30 -10.69
C ALA A 175 20.22 -0.01 -10.20
N LYS A 176 21.23 0.64 -10.79
CA LYS A 176 22.61 0.53 -10.32
C LYS A 176 22.77 1.01 -8.89
N ASN A 177 22.19 2.17 -8.55
CA ASN A 177 22.22 2.70 -7.19
C ASN A 177 21.61 1.69 -6.20
N MET A 178 20.45 1.09 -6.54
CA MET A 178 19.80 0.09 -5.67
C MET A 178 20.67 -1.14 -5.40
N ILE A 179 21.46 -1.58 -6.37
CA ILE A 179 22.39 -2.72 -6.23
C ILE A 179 23.57 -2.34 -5.33
N GLU A 180 24.06 -1.12 -5.44
CA GLU A 180 25.24 -0.60 -4.75
C GLU A 180 24.97 -0.09 -3.32
N LEU A 181 23.70 0.03 -2.93
CA LEU A 181 23.34 0.51 -1.59
C LEU A 181 23.92 -0.39 -0.49
N PRO A 182 24.36 0.22 0.62
CA PRO A 182 24.88 -0.53 1.76
C PRO A 182 23.78 -1.40 2.38
N ARG A 183 24.17 -2.58 2.86
CA ARG A 183 23.28 -3.56 3.48
C ARG A 183 23.62 -3.73 4.95
N HIS A 184 22.62 -4.07 5.73
CA HIS A 184 22.84 -4.43 7.13
C HIS A 184 23.77 -5.65 7.24
N PRO A 185 24.78 -5.67 8.14
CA PRO A 185 25.74 -6.76 8.27
C PRO A 185 25.11 -8.15 8.38
N LYS A 186 23.96 -8.28 9.00
CA LYS A 186 23.21 -9.54 9.09
C LYS A 186 22.77 -10.10 7.74
N ASN A 187 22.58 -9.24 6.73
CA ASN A 187 22.12 -9.59 5.40
C ASN A 187 23.26 -9.63 4.38
N ASN A 188 24.43 -9.10 4.75
CA ASN A 188 25.61 -9.05 3.89
C ASN A 188 26.64 -10.11 4.35
N THR A 189 26.29 -11.38 4.17
CA THR A 189 27.16 -12.52 4.55
C THR A 189 27.49 -13.38 3.34
N LEU A 190 28.63 -14.10 3.39
CA LEU A 190 29.04 -15.05 2.35
C LEU A 190 27.99 -16.16 2.10
N ALA A 191 27.25 -16.54 3.13
CA ALA A 191 26.18 -17.54 3.03
C ALA A 191 24.89 -17.00 2.39
N LYS A 192 24.75 -15.68 2.34
CA LYS A 192 23.64 -14.96 1.67
C LYS A 192 24.23 -13.85 0.79
N PRO A 193 25.01 -14.19 -0.25
CA PRO A 193 25.50 -13.19 -1.19
C PRO A 193 24.30 -12.63 -1.93
N GLY A 194 23.93 -11.41 -1.54
CA GLY A 194 23.07 -10.59 -2.37
C GLY A 194 21.82 -11.25 -2.89
N SER A 195 20.86 -11.66 -2.04
CA SER A 195 19.48 -11.63 -2.52
C SER A 195 19.24 -10.21 -3.04
N PRO A 196 18.88 -10.03 -4.31
CA PRO A 196 18.43 -8.73 -4.77
C PRO A 196 17.28 -8.29 -3.86
N ILE A 197 17.31 -7.03 -3.49
CA ILE A 197 16.26 -6.38 -2.73
C ILE A 197 14.95 -6.56 -3.49
#